data_aea3023e879dece3a924860b1fc0039b
#
_entry.id   aea3023e879dece3a924860b1fc0039b
#
_cell.length_a   1.000
_cell.length_b   1.000
_cell.length_c   1.000
_cell.angle_alpha   90.00
_cell.angle_beta   90.00
_cell.angle_gamma   90.00
#
_symmetry.space_group_name_H-M   'P 1'
#
loop_
_entity.id
_entity.type
_entity.pdbx_description
1 polymer ?
#
loop_
_entity_poly.entity_id
_entity_poly.type
_entity_poly.pdbx_seq_one_letter_code
_entity_poly.pdbx_strand_id
1 'polypeptide(L)'
;GGLDWSDQGVLSDAVRAAVAATSGGQTNIAADKAEIGTVDIIDGEVTLTDVASGASFIASGVNANIDWPGLAAPLSGQGTFRLGDTPVSVRLQTPTPLVLIGGAASRVDASATIAESSAEVRGTVNLREASAENTDINLRISDVPKTAAALGLRLAGTERWRTAAIKARVTHAEDEWRFENLAFEINGSRGDGILTLRNRPGDRPLLSSTLAIDHLQLDDLLQALSINVGDRANVRLPGLTRWVDIDLRLSAATAAFGVFPMTDLGASLIGRGDALNLVVADTRFLGGTIAARLSGTGEGFDKGADVAVNMTRVDLGSLMSRLSLDGGPSLKGTGSVGFNAKLVGTGWQRNIEGMSGRLTIASDNGVISGFSANGLRRLAADRAYFQLSATGNDGFDYRTLDIAVSFSEGSAEVERAAIIGEREKLDLSGIVPYSRQALALTGALSVASNGDQTQSPLSFFIGGAWSDPVISPIPARSAPGQ
;
A
#
# COMPACT_ATOMS: atom_id res chain seq x y z
N GLY A 1 5.70 52.81 -17.52
CA GLY A 1 4.36 53.12 -17.08
C GLY A 1 3.82 51.95 -16.27
N GLY A 2 3.56 52.11 -14.98
CA GLY A 2 2.98 51.08 -14.17
C GLY A 2 1.52 50.85 -14.57
N LEU A 3 1.15 49.61 -14.83
CA LEU A 3 -0.26 49.22 -14.91
C LEU A 3 -0.82 49.26 -13.49
N ASP A 4 -1.89 50.06 -13.30
CA ASP A 4 -2.59 50.08 -12.03
C ASP A 4 -3.49 48.84 -11.91
N TRP A 5 -3.04 47.90 -11.09
CA TRP A 5 -3.73 46.64 -10.77
C TRP A 5 -4.75 46.81 -9.63
N SER A 6 -5.01 48.05 -9.21
CA SER A 6 -5.98 48.34 -8.16
C SER A 6 -7.41 48.01 -8.59
N ASP A 7 -8.30 47.83 -7.63
CA ASP A 7 -9.73 47.55 -7.86
C ASP A 7 -10.48 48.69 -8.59
N GLN A 8 -9.84 49.84 -8.84
CA GLN A 8 -10.40 51.01 -9.52
C GLN A 8 -9.70 51.34 -10.84
N GLY A 9 -8.78 50.48 -11.33
CA GLY A 9 -8.05 50.71 -12.57
C GLY A 9 -8.84 50.33 -13.83
N VAL A 10 -8.38 50.81 -14.99
CA VAL A 10 -8.97 50.51 -16.32
C VAL A 10 -9.03 49.00 -16.60
N LEU A 11 -8.07 48.23 -16.10
CA LEU A 11 -8.08 46.78 -16.23
C LEU A 11 -9.23 46.16 -15.43
N SER A 12 -9.51 46.65 -14.23
CA SER A 12 -10.60 46.20 -13.37
C SER A 12 -11.98 46.41 -14.04
N ASP A 13 -12.17 47.56 -14.68
CA ASP A 13 -13.41 47.86 -15.42
C ASP A 13 -13.55 46.94 -16.65
N ALA A 14 -12.49 46.72 -17.39
CA ALA A 14 -12.47 45.81 -18.53
C ALA A 14 -12.73 44.35 -18.13
N VAL A 15 -12.16 43.90 -17.00
CA VAL A 15 -12.40 42.56 -16.42
C VAL A 15 -13.88 42.41 -16.02
N ARG A 16 -14.44 43.40 -15.31
CA ARG A 16 -15.87 43.37 -14.93
C ARG A 16 -16.78 43.30 -16.15
N ALA A 17 -16.47 44.09 -17.18
CA ALA A 17 -17.24 44.12 -18.41
C ALA A 17 -17.17 42.77 -19.15
N ALA A 18 -15.97 42.15 -19.23
CA ALA A 18 -15.79 40.86 -19.88
C ALA A 18 -16.53 39.71 -19.14
N VAL A 19 -16.48 39.71 -17.81
CA VAL A 19 -17.22 38.74 -17.00
C VAL A 19 -18.73 38.91 -17.15
N ALA A 20 -19.23 40.15 -17.15
CA ALA A 20 -20.66 40.44 -17.38
C ALA A 20 -21.13 39.97 -18.77
N ALA A 21 -20.29 40.09 -19.80
CA ALA A 21 -20.60 39.61 -21.14
C ALA A 21 -20.81 38.09 -21.20
N THR A 22 -20.05 37.31 -20.44
CA THR A 22 -20.24 35.87 -20.36
C THR A 22 -21.54 35.44 -19.69
N SER A 23 -22.13 36.31 -18.87
CA SER A 23 -23.40 36.10 -18.18
C SER A 23 -24.63 36.59 -18.96
N GLY A 24 -24.50 36.97 -20.23
CA GLY A 24 -25.58 37.43 -21.10
C GLY A 24 -25.97 38.91 -20.92
N GLY A 25 -25.14 39.70 -20.20
CA GLY A 25 -25.31 41.16 -20.05
C GLY A 25 -24.88 41.91 -21.33
N GLN A 26 -25.62 42.93 -21.73
CA GLN A 26 -25.18 43.85 -22.78
C GLN A 26 -23.98 44.66 -22.28
N THR A 27 -22.85 44.53 -22.91
CA THR A 27 -21.62 45.26 -22.59
C THR A 27 -21.31 46.28 -23.66
N ASN A 28 -21.26 47.53 -23.26
CA ASN A 28 -20.69 48.61 -24.06
C ASN A 28 -19.18 48.59 -23.83
N ILE A 29 -18.43 47.75 -24.62
CA ILE A 29 -16.99 47.51 -24.39
C ILE A 29 -16.19 48.65 -24.99
N ALA A 30 -15.86 49.68 -24.21
CA ALA A 30 -14.77 50.61 -24.49
C ALA A 30 -13.39 49.84 -24.50
N ALA A 31 -13.35 48.64 -23.98
CA ALA A 31 -12.20 47.73 -23.93
C ALA A 31 -11.73 47.27 -25.33
N ASP A 32 -12.56 47.35 -26.35
CA ASP A 32 -12.22 46.89 -27.71
C ASP A 32 -11.13 47.75 -28.42
N LYS A 33 -10.78 48.90 -27.84
CA LYS A 33 -9.78 49.83 -28.38
C LYS A 33 -8.47 49.91 -27.61
N ALA A 34 -8.33 49.19 -26.52
CA ALA A 34 -7.09 49.21 -25.75
C ALA A 34 -6.09 48.17 -26.31
N GLU A 35 -5.11 48.68 -27.04
CA GLU A 35 -3.97 47.86 -27.51
C GLU A 35 -2.97 47.70 -26.38
N ILE A 36 -2.52 46.48 -26.12
CA ILE A 36 -1.47 46.14 -25.13
C ILE A 36 -0.19 45.82 -25.84
N GLY A 37 -0.23 44.90 -26.81
CA GLY A 37 0.92 44.45 -27.57
C GLY A 37 1.68 43.30 -26.91
N THR A 38 3.00 43.29 -27.11
CA THR A 38 3.89 42.29 -26.54
C THR A 38 4.57 42.82 -25.30
N VAL A 39 4.63 41.99 -24.24
CA VAL A 39 5.35 42.30 -23.00
C VAL A 39 6.51 41.33 -22.87
N ASP A 40 7.72 41.84 -22.81
CA ASP A 40 8.93 41.08 -22.56
C ASP A 40 9.44 41.34 -21.14
N ILE A 41 9.59 40.25 -20.39
CA ILE A 41 10.22 40.26 -19.08
C ILE A 41 11.62 39.66 -19.22
N ILE A 42 12.64 40.35 -18.77
CA ILE A 42 14.05 39.95 -18.86
C ILE A 42 14.62 39.94 -17.46
N ASP A 43 15.16 38.80 -17.05
CA ASP A 43 15.86 38.59 -15.78
C ASP A 43 15.03 39.07 -14.57
N GLY A 44 13.74 38.84 -14.57
CA GLY A 44 12.82 39.20 -13.49
C GLY A 44 12.91 38.27 -12.28
N GLU A 45 12.35 38.72 -11.16
CA GLU A 45 12.11 37.91 -9.99
C GLU A 45 10.63 37.99 -9.60
N VAL A 46 10.03 36.85 -9.31
CA VAL A 46 8.64 36.75 -8.83
C VAL A 46 8.63 36.02 -7.50
N THR A 47 8.10 36.68 -6.48
CA THR A 47 7.88 36.09 -5.16
C THR A 47 6.39 35.90 -4.96
N LEU A 48 5.97 34.65 -4.73
CA LEU A 48 4.60 34.29 -4.36
C LEU A 48 4.60 33.88 -2.89
N THR A 49 3.85 34.60 -2.07
CA THR A 49 3.68 34.29 -0.64
C THR A 49 2.26 33.83 -0.37
N ASP A 50 2.09 32.63 0.14
CA ASP A 50 0.81 32.19 0.67
C ASP A 50 0.60 32.77 2.06
N VAL A 51 -0.37 33.68 2.16
CA VAL A 51 -0.68 34.39 3.41
C VAL A 51 -1.19 33.44 4.51
N ALA A 52 -1.84 32.35 4.14
CA ALA A 52 -2.42 31.41 5.09
C ALA A 52 -1.37 30.49 5.74
N SER A 53 -0.41 30.01 4.95
CA SER A 53 0.65 29.11 5.43
C SER A 53 1.97 29.80 5.75
N GLY A 54 2.17 31.04 5.26
CA GLY A 54 3.44 31.76 5.31
C GLY A 54 4.53 31.19 4.36
N ALA A 55 4.17 30.23 3.52
CA ALA A 55 5.08 29.65 2.54
C ALA A 55 5.38 30.66 1.43
N SER A 56 6.64 30.78 1.04
CA SER A 56 7.07 31.68 -0.02
C SER A 56 7.79 30.89 -1.12
N PHE A 57 7.38 31.13 -2.37
CA PHE A 57 8.03 30.60 -3.57
C PHE A 57 8.70 31.73 -4.31
N ILE A 58 9.99 31.58 -4.61
CA ILE A 58 10.76 32.57 -5.34
C ILE A 58 11.13 31.95 -6.69
N ALA A 59 10.68 32.60 -7.77
CA ALA A 59 11.09 32.34 -9.13
C ALA A 59 12.10 33.40 -9.56
N SER A 60 13.34 33.00 -9.82
CA SER A 60 14.42 33.88 -10.22
C SER A 60 14.77 33.69 -11.70
N GLY A 61 15.42 34.72 -12.30
CA GLY A 61 15.84 34.70 -13.69
C GLY A 61 14.66 34.54 -14.64
N VAL A 62 13.54 35.20 -14.36
CA VAL A 62 12.31 35.09 -15.13
C VAL A 62 12.48 35.80 -16.46
N ASN A 63 12.45 35.02 -17.55
CA ASN A 63 12.41 35.54 -18.91
C ASN A 63 11.09 35.09 -19.52
N ALA A 64 10.24 36.04 -19.89
CA ALA A 64 8.92 35.73 -20.43
C ALA A 64 8.56 36.67 -21.58
N ASN A 65 7.88 36.10 -22.58
CA ASN A 65 7.28 36.83 -23.69
C ASN A 65 5.76 36.58 -23.63
N ILE A 66 5.00 37.65 -23.54
CA ILE A 66 3.54 37.62 -23.47
C ILE A 66 3.00 38.45 -24.65
N ASP A 67 2.31 37.78 -25.55
CA ASP A 67 1.63 38.41 -26.68
C ASP A 67 0.14 38.57 -26.33
N TRP A 68 -0.27 39.81 -26.16
CA TRP A 68 -1.66 40.18 -25.87
C TRP A 68 -2.04 41.45 -26.64
N PRO A 69 -2.41 41.28 -27.93
CA PRO A 69 -2.61 42.45 -28.83
C PRO A 69 -3.61 43.47 -28.35
N GLY A 70 -4.61 43.04 -27.60
CA GLY A 70 -5.63 43.92 -27.02
C GLY A 70 -6.41 43.21 -25.93
N LEU A 71 -7.12 44.00 -25.08
CA LEU A 71 -7.82 43.45 -23.92
C LEU A 71 -8.83 42.33 -24.26
N ALA A 72 -9.52 42.45 -25.39
CA ALA A 72 -10.47 41.43 -25.86
C ALA A 72 -9.84 40.32 -26.73
N ALA A 73 -8.54 40.47 -27.08
CA ALA A 73 -7.85 39.52 -27.92
C ALA A 73 -7.37 38.29 -27.13
N PRO A 74 -7.15 37.17 -27.82
CA PRO A 74 -6.49 36.02 -27.20
C PRO A 74 -5.11 36.41 -26.63
N LEU A 75 -4.75 35.77 -25.52
CA LEU A 75 -3.43 35.91 -24.90
C LEU A 75 -2.62 34.64 -25.12
N SER A 76 -1.36 34.78 -25.53
CA SER A 76 -0.38 33.72 -25.50
C SER A 76 0.85 34.18 -24.72
N GLY A 77 1.36 33.35 -23.85
CA GLY A 77 2.54 33.62 -23.04
C GLY A 77 3.45 32.38 -22.96
N GLN A 78 4.74 32.65 -22.97
CA GLN A 78 5.74 31.63 -22.69
C GLN A 78 6.85 32.24 -21.82
N GLY A 79 7.42 31.41 -20.96
CA GLY A 79 8.48 31.90 -20.09
C GLY A 79 9.36 30.79 -19.54
N THR A 80 10.51 31.18 -19.09
CA THR A 80 11.46 30.34 -18.37
C THR A 80 11.88 31.02 -17.09
N PHE A 81 12.09 30.26 -16.06
CA PHE A 81 12.57 30.74 -14.76
C PHE A 81 13.24 29.61 -13.97
N ARG A 82 13.74 29.89 -12.81
CA ARG A 82 14.33 28.90 -11.90
C ARG A 82 13.57 28.88 -10.58
N LEU A 83 13.31 27.64 -10.09
CA LEU A 83 12.90 27.39 -8.71
C LEU A 83 14.10 26.79 -7.97
N GLY A 84 14.77 27.61 -7.17
CA GLY A 84 16.11 27.27 -6.68
C GLY A 84 17.06 27.01 -7.86
N ASP A 85 17.63 25.81 -7.93
CA ASP A 85 18.51 25.39 -9.04
C ASP A 85 17.77 24.70 -10.20
N THR A 86 16.47 24.48 -10.09
CA THR A 86 15.71 23.72 -11.07
C THR A 86 15.14 24.63 -12.16
N PRO A 87 15.47 24.42 -13.45
CA PRO A 87 14.89 25.17 -14.54
C PRO A 87 13.44 24.78 -14.77
N VAL A 88 12.60 25.79 -15.01
CA VAL A 88 11.18 25.64 -15.32
C VAL A 88 10.89 26.38 -16.62
N SER A 89 10.11 25.78 -17.49
CA SER A 89 9.51 26.46 -18.65
C SER A 89 8.01 26.34 -18.57
N VAL A 90 7.31 27.42 -18.96
CA VAL A 90 5.84 27.48 -18.95
C VAL A 90 5.34 28.04 -20.27
N ARG A 91 4.16 27.59 -20.67
CA ARG A 91 3.38 28.15 -21.79
C ARG A 91 1.93 28.22 -21.37
N LEU A 92 1.27 29.30 -21.75
CA LEU A 92 -0.15 29.53 -21.49
C LEU A 92 -0.81 30.16 -22.73
N GLN A 93 -1.96 29.67 -23.09
CA GLN A 93 -2.83 30.26 -24.12
C GLN A 93 -4.26 30.30 -23.61
N THR A 94 -4.94 31.42 -23.83
CA THR A 94 -6.36 31.57 -23.52
C THR A 94 -7.03 32.51 -24.52
N PRO A 95 -8.20 32.14 -25.05
CA PRO A 95 -8.93 33.02 -25.98
C PRO A 95 -9.59 34.20 -25.28
N THR A 96 -9.85 34.13 -23.96
CA THR A 96 -10.60 35.14 -23.19
C THR A 96 -9.86 35.50 -21.90
N PRO A 97 -8.70 36.19 -21.98
CA PRO A 97 -7.84 36.44 -20.82
C PRO A 97 -8.53 37.28 -19.72
N LEU A 98 -9.32 38.26 -20.09
CA LEU A 98 -10.05 39.08 -19.11
C LEU A 98 -11.07 38.26 -18.31
N VAL A 99 -11.72 37.30 -18.95
CA VAL A 99 -12.65 36.36 -18.29
C VAL A 99 -11.91 35.51 -17.28
N LEU A 100 -10.73 34.99 -17.67
CA LEU A 100 -9.87 34.20 -16.80
C LEU A 100 -9.37 34.99 -15.59
N ILE A 101 -8.88 36.23 -15.82
CA ILE A 101 -8.38 37.15 -14.76
C ILE A 101 -9.53 37.54 -13.84
N GLY A 102 -10.71 37.78 -14.42
CA GLY A 102 -11.93 38.11 -13.67
C GLY A 102 -12.49 36.97 -12.84
N GLY A 103 -11.91 35.80 -12.95
CA GLY A 103 -12.32 34.62 -12.18
C GLY A 103 -13.62 34.01 -12.66
N ALA A 104 -13.93 34.12 -13.95
CA ALA A 104 -14.99 33.36 -14.60
C ALA A 104 -14.41 32.23 -15.45
N ALA A 105 -15.26 31.28 -15.85
CA ALA A 105 -14.85 30.11 -16.62
C ALA A 105 -14.28 30.51 -17.98
N SER A 106 -13.02 30.11 -18.26
CA SER A 106 -12.32 30.39 -19.52
C SER A 106 -11.56 29.17 -19.99
N ARG A 107 -11.47 29.01 -21.31
CA ARG A 107 -10.64 27.95 -21.90
C ARG A 107 -9.16 28.28 -21.71
N VAL A 108 -8.43 27.28 -21.30
CA VAL A 108 -6.97 27.37 -21.08
C VAL A 108 -6.28 26.19 -21.76
N ASP A 109 -5.17 26.47 -22.42
CA ASP A 109 -4.18 25.49 -22.86
C ASP A 109 -2.85 25.89 -22.20
N ALA A 110 -2.43 25.13 -21.21
CA ALA A 110 -1.24 25.43 -20.43
C ALA A 110 -0.31 24.21 -20.35
N SER A 111 0.97 24.48 -20.39
CA SER A 111 2.00 23.45 -20.15
C SER A 111 3.12 23.99 -19.29
N ALA A 112 3.70 23.13 -18.47
CA ALA A 112 4.87 23.40 -17.68
C ALA A 112 5.87 22.25 -17.79
N THR A 113 7.16 22.57 -17.80
CA THR A 113 8.23 21.58 -17.71
C THR A 113 9.14 21.97 -16.56
N ILE A 114 9.40 21.04 -15.65
CA ILE A 114 10.25 21.20 -14.47
C ILE A 114 11.33 20.12 -14.56
N ALA A 115 12.56 20.50 -14.80
CA ALA A 115 13.64 19.58 -15.17
C ALA A 115 13.21 18.72 -16.38
N GLU A 116 13.02 17.41 -16.19
CA GLU A 116 12.59 16.47 -17.24
C GLU A 116 11.11 16.05 -17.09
N SER A 117 10.42 16.62 -16.09
CA SER A 117 9.00 16.37 -15.83
C SER A 117 8.13 17.39 -16.55
N SER A 118 6.95 16.98 -17.02
CA SER A 118 6.02 17.84 -17.74
C SER A 118 4.59 17.73 -17.22
N ALA A 119 3.88 18.85 -17.26
CA ALA A 119 2.47 18.94 -16.97
C ALA A 119 1.75 19.70 -18.09
N GLU A 120 0.62 19.21 -18.54
CA GLU A 120 -0.25 19.84 -19.54
C GLU A 120 -1.66 19.89 -18.98
N VAL A 121 -2.34 21.01 -19.20
CA VAL A 121 -3.74 21.24 -18.84
C VAL A 121 -4.45 21.85 -20.03
N ARG A 122 -5.55 21.25 -20.45
CA ARG A 122 -6.32 21.73 -21.61
C ARG A 122 -7.81 21.57 -21.35
N GLY A 123 -8.52 22.68 -21.21
CA GLY A 123 -9.94 22.66 -20.90
C GLY A 123 -10.47 24.00 -20.44
N THR A 124 -11.62 23.99 -19.76
CA THR A 124 -12.23 25.18 -19.18
C THR A 124 -11.99 25.22 -17.69
N VAL A 125 -11.41 26.30 -17.19
CA VAL A 125 -11.09 26.48 -15.77
C VAL A 125 -11.67 27.81 -15.26
N ASN A 126 -12.03 27.83 -13.98
CA ASN A 126 -12.38 29.03 -13.24
C ASN A 126 -11.41 29.20 -12.07
N LEU A 127 -10.56 30.21 -12.14
CA LEU A 127 -9.49 30.41 -11.14
C LEU A 127 -10.03 30.89 -9.79
N ARG A 128 -11.14 31.61 -9.76
CA ARG A 128 -11.73 32.12 -8.51
C ARG A 128 -12.41 31.01 -7.71
N GLU A 129 -13.16 30.17 -8.39
CA GLU A 129 -13.88 29.05 -7.79
C GLU A 129 -13.02 27.80 -7.68
N ALA A 130 -11.77 27.87 -8.18
CA ALA A 130 -10.88 26.71 -8.33
C ALA A 130 -11.59 25.51 -8.99
N SER A 131 -12.40 25.79 -10.03
CA SER A 131 -13.20 24.76 -10.70
C SER A 131 -12.68 24.45 -12.10
N ALA A 132 -13.02 23.27 -12.59
CA ALA A 132 -12.64 22.77 -13.91
C ALA A 132 -13.83 22.07 -14.57
N GLU A 133 -14.01 22.26 -15.86
CA GLU A 133 -15.05 21.61 -16.64
C GLU A 133 -14.41 20.98 -17.89
N ASN A 134 -14.61 19.66 -18.06
CA ASN A 134 -14.06 18.91 -19.20
C ASN A 134 -12.58 19.22 -19.46
N THR A 135 -11.78 19.27 -18.41
CA THR A 135 -10.37 19.65 -18.50
C THR A 135 -9.49 18.41 -18.56
N ASP A 136 -8.79 18.22 -19.66
CA ASP A 136 -7.83 17.14 -19.82
C ASP A 136 -6.51 17.54 -19.13
N ILE A 137 -6.00 16.67 -18.28
CA ILE A 137 -4.69 16.81 -17.67
C ILE A 137 -3.76 15.68 -18.12
N ASN A 138 -2.49 16.00 -18.35
CA ASN A 138 -1.44 15.04 -18.65
C ASN A 138 -0.19 15.41 -17.87
N LEU A 139 0.17 14.57 -16.91
CA LEU A 139 1.34 14.75 -16.05
C LEU A 139 2.32 13.61 -16.33
N ARG A 140 3.60 13.94 -16.51
CA ARG A 140 4.71 13.00 -16.60
C ARG A 140 5.82 13.44 -15.71
N ILE A 141 6.21 12.59 -14.78
CA ILE A 141 7.26 12.84 -13.80
C ILE A 141 8.35 11.79 -14.02
N SER A 142 9.51 12.23 -14.48
CA SER A 142 10.67 11.36 -14.75
C SER A 142 11.50 11.07 -13.51
N ASP A 143 11.41 11.93 -12.49
CA ASP A 143 12.05 11.75 -11.19
C ASP A 143 11.14 12.37 -10.11
N VAL A 144 10.37 11.51 -9.42
CA VAL A 144 9.38 11.94 -8.43
C VAL A 144 10.04 12.64 -7.24
N PRO A 145 11.10 12.11 -6.61
CA PRO A 145 11.77 12.81 -5.50
C PRO A 145 12.33 14.19 -5.89
N LYS A 146 12.98 14.27 -7.05
CA LYS A 146 13.56 15.53 -7.53
C LYS A 146 12.48 16.58 -7.86
N THR A 147 11.42 16.15 -8.54
CA THR A 147 10.30 17.06 -8.89
C THR A 147 9.55 17.52 -7.65
N ALA A 148 9.30 16.63 -6.69
CA ALA A 148 8.67 16.98 -5.41
C ALA A 148 9.55 17.97 -4.63
N ALA A 149 10.85 17.75 -4.55
CA ALA A 149 11.80 18.65 -3.88
C ALA A 149 11.83 20.04 -4.54
N ALA A 150 11.83 20.10 -5.88
CA ALA A 150 11.80 21.37 -6.62
C ALA A 150 10.50 22.17 -6.35
N LEU A 151 9.38 21.47 -6.11
CA LEU A 151 8.10 22.07 -5.74
C LEU A 151 7.95 22.31 -4.22
N GLY A 152 8.99 22.05 -3.41
CA GLY A 152 8.92 22.18 -1.96
C GLY A 152 8.01 21.15 -1.27
N LEU A 153 7.62 20.08 -1.98
CA LEU A 153 6.74 19.03 -1.48
C LEU A 153 7.56 17.92 -0.80
N ARG A 154 7.11 17.50 0.38
CA ARG A 154 7.64 16.33 1.10
C ARG A 154 6.53 15.30 1.21
N LEU A 155 6.61 14.27 0.36
CA LEU A 155 5.63 13.19 0.31
C LEU A 155 6.23 11.92 0.89
N ALA A 156 5.54 11.29 1.84
CA ALA A 156 5.96 10.01 2.41
C ALA A 156 5.97 8.91 1.33
N GLY A 157 6.97 8.02 1.36
CA GLY A 157 7.03 6.85 0.47
C GLY A 157 7.44 7.14 -0.97
N THR A 158 7.60 8.41 -1.38
CA THR A 158 7.99 8.76 -2.76
C THR A 158 9.40 8.33 -3.13
N GLU A 159 10.24 7.99 -2.17
CA GLU A 159 11.60 7.50 -2.41
C GLU A 159 11.65 6.25 -3.30
N ARG A 160 10.58 5.45 -3.30
CA ARG A 160 10.42 4.27 -4.16
C ARG A 160 9.75 4.58 -5.49
N TRP A 161 9.07 5.70 -5.62
CA TRP A 161 8.41 6.14 -6.83
C TRP A 161 9.40 6.94 -7.67
N ARG A 162 10.03 6.29 -8.63
CA ARG A 162 10.98 6.95 -9.51
C ARG A 162 10.29 7.72 -10.60
N THR A 163 9.35 7.10 -11.27
CA THR A 163 8.61 7.69 -12.39
C THR A 163 7.12 7.63 -12.13
N ALA A 164 6.40 8.65 -12.58
CA ALA A 164 4.95 8.67 -12.55
C ALA A 164 4.40 9.35 -13.81
N ALA A 165 3.29 8.83 -14.33
CA ALA A 165 2.52 9.49 -15.38
C ALA A 165 1.04 9.40 -15.02
N ILE A 166 0.30 10.47 -15.30
CA ILE A 166 -1.16 10.55 -15.04
C ILE A 166 -1.81 11.26 -16.22
N LYS A 167 -2.87 10.68 -16.74
CA LYS A 167 -3.79 11.31 -17.67
C LYS A 167 -5.19 11.16 -17.12
N ALA A 168 -5.97 12.22 -17.13
CA ALA A 168 -7.36 12.18 -16.71
C ALA A 168 -8.14 13.31 -17.34
N ARG A 169 -9.46 13.13 -17.41
CA ARG A 169 -10.41 14.23 -17.61
C ARG A 169 -10.92 14.67 -16.26
N VAL A 170 -10.80 15.96 -15.97
CA VAL A 170 -11.14 16.53 -14.69
C VAL A 170 -12.39 17.37 -14.82
N THR A 171 -13.33 17.15 -13.93
CA THR A 171 -14.52 17.97 -13.72
C THR A 171 -14.64 18.31 -12.25
N HIS A 172 -14.87 19.56 -11.95
CA HIS A 172 -15.19 20.03 -10.60
C HIS A 172 -16.60 20.62 -10.60
N ALA A 173 -17.45 20.09 -9.76
CA ALA A 173 -18.80 20.59 -9.55
C ALA A 173 -19.08 20.62 -8.04
N GLU A 174 -19.58 21.76 -7.55
CA GLU A 174 -19.85 21.98 -6.14
C GLU A 174 -18.60 21.71 -5.26
N ASP A 175 -18.64 20.63 -4.48
CA ASP A 175 -17.56 20.26 -3.56
C ASP A 175 -16.78 19.02 -4.05
N GLU A 176 -16.98 18.56 -5.29
CA GLU A 176 -16.38 17.32 -5.79
C GLU A 176 -15.48 17.55 -7.01
N TRP A 177 -14.22 17.13 -6.90
CA TRP A 177 -13.31 16.92 -8.01
C TRP A 177 -13.43 15.49 -8.51
N ARG A 178 -13.73 15.31 -9.80
CA ARG A 178 -13.84 14.02 -10.44
C ARG A 178 -12.79 13.88 -11.53
N PHE A 179 -12.03 12.80 -11.47
CA PHE A 179 -11.03 12.42 -12.44
C PHE A 179 -11.53 11.19 -13.19
N GLU A 180 -12.05 11.41 -14.38
CA GLU A 180 -12.59 10.37 -15.27
C GLU A 180 -11.53 9.97 -16.30
N ASN A 181 -11.68 8.77 -16.88
CA ASN A 181 -10.71 8.22 -17.83
C ASN A 181 -9.29 8.30 -17.28
N LEU A 182 -9.17 8.13 -15.97
CA LEU A 182 -7.89 8.15 -15.29
C LEU A 182 -7.04 6.98 -15.81
N ALA A 183 -5.89 7.30 -16.41
CA ALA A 183 -4.84 6.36 -16.74
C ALA A 183 -3.57 6.81 -16.04
N PHE A 184 -2.89 5.91 -15.36
CA PHE A 184 -1.67 6.23 -14.63
C PHE A 184 -0.60 5.15 -14.83
N GLU A 185 0.63 5.54 -14.63
CA GLU A 185 1.78 4.65 -14.60
C GLU A 185 2.70 5.07 -13.45
N ILE A 186 3.10 4.13 -12.61
CA ILE A 186 4.05 4.36 -11.51
C ILE A 186 5.12 3.28 -11.61
N ASN A 187 6.38 3.66 -11.79
CA ASN A 187 7.52 2.74 -11.96
C ASN A 187 7.28 1.65 -13.03
N GLY A 188 6.58 1.98 -14.11
CA GLY A 188 6.23 1.04 -15.18
C GLY A 188 4.98 0.19 -14.92
N SER A 189 4.42 0.19 -13.71
CA SER A 189 3.11 -0.40 -13.45
C SER A 189 2.01 0.54 -13.92
N ARG A 190 1.13 0.05 -14.77
CA ARG A 190 0.02 0.81 -15.35
C ARG A 190 -1.27 0.50 -14.63
N GLY A 191 -2.15 1.47 -14.65
CA GLY A 191 -3.50 1.31 -14.16
C GLY A 191 -4.44 2.33 -14.76
N ASP A 192 -5.72 2.05 -14.61
CA ASP A 192 -6.81 2.92 -15.04
C ASP A 192 -7.94 2.92 -14.02
N GLY A 193 -8.87 3.84 -14.18
CA GLY A 193 -10.04 3.90 -13.32
C GLY A 193 -10.69 5.25 -13.19
N ILE A 194 -11.26 5.47 -12.02
CA ILE A 194 -11.93 6.72 -11.62
C ILE A 194 -11.45 7.08 -10.23
N LEU A 195 -11.23 8.39 -10.01
CA LEU A 195 -10.91 8.94 -8.70
C LEU A 195 -11.79 10.16 -8.43
N THR A 196 -12.29 10.30 -7.23
CA THR A 196 -13.03 11.48 -6.78
C THR A 196 -12.45 12.01 -5.48
N LEU A 197 -12.37 13.32 -5.37
CA LEU A 197 -12.02 14.03 -4.14
C LEU A 197 -13.18 14.94 -3.77
N ARG A 198 -13.88 14.63 -2.69
CA ARG A 198 -15.02 15.40 -2.21
C ARG A 198 -14.65 16.19 -0.97
N ASN A 199 -14.78 17.50 -1.04
CA ASN A 199 -14.69 18.34 0.15
C ASN A 199 -15.95 18.17 0.99
N ARG A 200 -15.79 18.10 2.31
CA ARG A 200 -16.89 17.96 3.27
C ARG A 200 -16.78 19.09 4.30
N PRO A 201 -17.65 20.10 4.25
CA PRO A 201 -17.59 21.22 5.20
C PRO A 201 -17.58 20.72 6.65
N GLY A 202 -16.58 21.13 7.42
CA GLY A 202 -16.42 20.73 8.82
C GLY A 202 -15.84 19.32 9.06
N ASP A 203 -15.51 18.60 8.00
CA ASP A 203 -14.91 17.25 8.06
C ASP A 203 -13.70 17.15 7.12
N ARG A 204 -12.99 16.03 7.13
CA ARG A 204 -11.88 15.78 6.21
C ARG A 204 -12.39 15.52 4.80
N PRO A 205 -11.69 15.97 3.76
CA PRO A 205 -12.00 15.57 2.40
C PRO A 205 -12.04 14.05 2.26
N LEU A 206 -12.88 13.53 1.37
CA LEU A 206 -12.99 12.11 1.06
C LEU A 206 -12.39 11.82 -0.31
N LEU A 207 -11.35 10.99 -0.34
CA LEU A 207 -10.76 10.43 -1.55
C LEU A 207 -11.39 9.07 -1.82
N SER A 208 -12.12 8.93 -2.91
CA SER A 208 -12.71 7.65 -3.33
C SER A 208 -12.16 7.26 -4.69
N SER A 209 -11.91 5.96 -4.90
CA SER A 209 -11.46 5.47 -6.20
C SER A 209 -11.92 4.04 -6.48
N THR A 210 -11.99 3.72 -7.78
CA THR A 210 -12.00 2.35 -8.28
C THR A 210 -10.92 2.26 -9.34
N LEU A 211 -9.88 1.46 -9.08
CA LEU A 211 -8.68 1.36 -9.90
C LEU A 211 -8.42 -0.09 -10.30
N ALA A 212 -8.06 -0.29 -11.56
CA ALA A 212 -7.50 -1.53 -12.08
C ALA A 212 -6.01 -1.31 -12.37
N ILE A 213 -5.15 -2.21 -11.91
CA ILE A 213 -3.68 -2.05 -11.93
C ILE A 213 -3.05 -3.31 -12.51
N ASP A 214 -2.03 -3.18 -13.34
CA ASP A 214 -1.32 -4.34 -13.89
C ASP A 214 -0.50 -5.06 -12.79
N HIS A 215 0.31 -4.28 -12.06
CA HIS A 215 1.20 -4.80 -11.02
C HIS A 215 1.13 -3.94 -9.77
N LEU A 216 0.76 -4.52 -8.64
CA LEU A 216 0.63 -3.82 -7.37
C LEU A 216 1.60 -4.38 -6.32
N GLN A 217 2.46 -3.53 -5.77
CA GLN A 217 3.22 -3.83 -4.56
C GLN A 217 2.42 -3.33 -3.34
N LEU A 218 1.84 -4.26 -2.59
CA LEU A 218 1.02 -3.90 -1.41
C LEU A 218 1.84 -3.22 -0.32
N ASP A 219 3.12 -3.58 -0.18
CA ASP A 219 4.04 -2.93 0.77
C ASP A 219 4.19 -1.43 0.46
N ASP A 220 4.34 -1.07 -0.82
CA ASP A 220 4.50 0.31 -1.23
C ASP A 220 3.21 1.11 -1.00
N LEU A 221 2.04 0.50 -1.25
CA LEU A 221 0.74 1.11 -0.96
C LEU A 221 0.58 1.36 0.55
N LEU A 222 0.85 0.36 1.38
CA LEU A 222 0.75 0.48 2.84
C LEU A 222 1.72 1.54 3.37
N GLN A 223 2.93 1.61 2.84
CA GLN A 223 3.91 2.61 3.23
C GLN A 223 3.48 4.03 2.84
N ALA A 224 2.91 4.22 1.64
CA ALA A 224 2.36 5.52 1.21
C ALA A 224 1.23 6.02 2.14
N LEU A 225 0.54 5.09 2.79
CA LEU A 225 -0.49 5.37 3.79
C LEU A 225 0.08 5.52 5.21
N SER A 226 1.41 5.54 5.37
CA SER A 226 2.14 5.56 6.66
C SER A 226 1.90 4.32 7.53
N ILE A 227 1.55 3.21 6.93
CA ILE A 227 1.52 1.92 7.61
C ILE A 227 2.92 1.32 7.50
N ASN A 228 3.73 1.47 8.55
CA ASN A 228 5.07 0.91 8.59
C ASN A 228 5.03 -0.62 8.74
N VAL A 229 5.16 -1.32 7.64
CA VAL A 229 5.34 -2.77 7.61
C VAL A 229 6.84 -3.07 7.53
N GLY A 230 7.62 -2.70 8.56
CA GLY A 230 9.05 -3.02 8.60
C GLY A 230 9.91 -2.14 9.52
N ASP A 231 11.15 -2.57 9.77
CA ASP A 231 12.11 -1.98 10.73
C ASP A 231 12.67 -0.58 10.39
N ARG A 232 12.27 0.05 9.29
CA ARG A 232 12.86 1.32 8.82
C ARG A 232 12.14 2.58 9.30
N ALA A 233 11.55 2.55 10.47
CA ALA A 233 10.66 3.59 11.01
C ALA A 233 11.39 4.81 11.64
N ASN A 234 12.49 5.30 11.08
CA ASN A 234 13.22 6.45 11.67
C ASN A 234 12.73 7.83 11.23
N VAL A 235 11.85 7.93 10.24
CA VAL A 235 11.25 9.22 9.81
C VAL A 235 9.76 9.05 9.67
N ARG A 236 8.99 9.49 10.67
CA ARG A 236 7.52 9.53 10.62
C ARG A 236 7.08 10.75 9.81
N LEU A 237 6.88 10.58 8.50
CA LEU A 237 6.10 11.56 7.75
C LEU A 237 4.60 11.24 7.97
N PRO A 238 3.75 12.26 8.19
CA PRO A 238 2.33 12.03 8.36
C PRO A 238 1.75 11.40 7.09
N GLY A 239 1.04 10.30 7.23
CA GLY A 239 0.41 9.62 6.12
C GLY A 239 -0.74 10.40 5.50
N LEU A 240 -1.13 9.97 4.30
CA LEU A 240 -2.24 10.57 3.56
C LEU A 240 -3.54 10.58 4.39
N THR A 241 -3.78 9.55 5.20
CA THR A 241 -4.95 9.41 6.06
C THR A 241 -5.10 10.50 7.13
N ARG A 242 -4.03 11.24 7.42
CA ARG A 242 -4.11 12.40 8.32
C ARG A 242 -4.89 13.56 7.70
N TRP A 243 -4.83 13.71 6.38
CA TRP A 243 -5.36 14.85 5.65
C TRP A 243 -6.68 14.55 4.96
N VAL A 244 -6.87 13.30 4.53
CA VAL A 244 -8.05 12.87 3.79
C VAL A 244 -8.57 11.54 4.33
N ASP A 245 -9.87 11.36 4.33
CA ASP A 245 -10.48 10.04 4.45
C ASP A 245 -10.38 9.30 3.12
N ILE A 246 -10.29 7.99 3.17
CA ILE A 246 -9.98 7.14 2.00
C ILE A 246 -11.06 6.07 1.85
N ASP A 247 -11.52 5.85 0.61
CA ASP A 247 -12.34 4.72 0.19
C ASP A 247 -11.85 4.24 -1.17
N LEU A 248 -10.87 3.34 -1.16
CA LEU A 248 -10.24 2.83 -2.38
C LEU A 248 -10.69 1.40 -2.64
N ARG A 249 -11.08 1.14 -3.89
CA ARG A 249 -11.33 -0.19 -4.43
C ARG A 249 -10.30 -0.47 -5.49
N LEU A 250 -9.57 -1.56 -5.33
CA LEU A 250 -8.43 -1.90 -6.15
C LEU A 250 -8.63 -3.30 -6.73
N SER A 251 -8.29 -3.46 -8.00
CA SER A 251 -8.05 -4.76 -8.60
C SER A 251 -6.65 -4.75 -9.20
N ALA A 252 -5.95 -5.88 -9.16
CA ALA A 252 -4.65 -5.99 -9.82
C ALA A 252 -4.51 -7.36 -10.49
N ALA A 253 -4.01 -7.36 -11.73
CA ALA A 253 -3.74 -8.61 -12.44
C ALA A 253 -2.67 -9.42 -11.71
N THR A 254 -1.63 -8.76 -11.22
CA THR A 254 -0.62 -9.34 -10.34
C THR A 254 -0.36 -8.42 -9.16
N ALA A 255 -0.09 -9.01 -8.00
CA ALA A 255 0.29 -8.27 -6.80
C ALA A 255 1.36 -9.04 -6.03
N ALA A 256 2.05 -8.34 -5.14
CA ALA A 256 2.95 -8.96 -4.19
C ALA A 256 2.86 -8.26 -2.82
N PHE A 257 3.08 -9.05 -1.77
CA PHE A 257 3.31 -8.58 -0.42
C PHE A 257 4.59 -9.24 0.10
N GLY A 258 5.66 -8.47 0.22
CA GLY A 258 6.99 -9.02 0.47
C GLY A 258 7.38 -10.07 -0.58
N VAL A 259 7.64 -11.29 -0.12
CA VAL A 259 8.02 -12.44 -0.97
C VAL A 259 6.81 -13.25 -1.50
N PHE A 260 5.59 -12.83 -1.19
CA PHE A 260 4.37 -13.56 -1.52
C PHE A 260 3.70 -12.98 -2.77
N PRO A 261 3.84 -13.62 -3.94
CA PRO A 261 3.14 -13.22 -5.16
C PRO A 261 1.69 -13.69 -5.14
N MET A 262 0.83 -12.87 -5.73
CA MET A 262 -0.60 -13.10 -5.88
C MET A 262 -1.05 -12.73 -7.29
N THR A 263 -2.15 -13.29 -7.75
CA THR A 263 -2.78 -12.92 -9.02
C THR A 263 -4.28 -12.73 -8.84
N ASP A 264 -4.88 -11.95 -9.71
CA ASP A 264 -6.31 -11.61 -9.66
C ASP A 264 -6.71 -11.00 -8.31
N LEU A 265 -5.90 -10.03 -7.84
CA LEU A 265 -6.15 -9.34 -6.58
C LEU A 265 -7.43 -8.51 -6.66
N GLY A 266 -8.31 -8.68 -5.68
CA GLY A 266 -9.38 -7.76 -5.33
C GLY A 266 -9.16 -7.21 -3.91
N ALA A 267 -9.11 -5.90 -3.75
CA ALA A 267 -8.91 -5.29 -2.43
C ALA A 267 -9.75 -4.04 -2.23
N SER A 268 -10.12 -3.76 -0.99
CA SER A 268 -10.71 -2.50 -0.57
C SER A 268 -9.96 -1.94 0.63
N LEU A 269 -9.75 -0.63 0.62
CA LEU A 269 -9.06 0.10 1.67
C LEU A 269 -9.92 1.26 2.11
N ILE A 270 -10.32 1.26 3.36
CA ILE A 270 -11.13 2.32 3.97
C ILE A 270 -10.34 2.92 5.12
N GLY A 271 -10.08 4.22 5.03
CA GLY A 271 -9.46 5.03 6.07
C GLY A 271 -10.43 6.10 6.57
N ARG A 272 -10.62 6.21 7.87
CA ARG A 272 -11.43 7.24 8.51
C ARG A 272 -10.70 7.71 9.76
N GLY A 273 -10.29 8.97 9.76
CA GLY A 273 -9.53 9.49 10.88
C GLY A 273 -8.22 8.74 11.08
N ASP A 274 -8.06 8.11 12.25
CA ASP A 274 -6.93 7.28 12.60
C ASP A 274 -7.19 5.76 12.43
N ALA A 275 -8.38 5.40 11.94
CA ALA A 275 -8.75 4.02 11.69
C ALA A 275 -8.54 3.64 10.21
N LEU A 276 -7.96 2.48 9.98
CA LEU A 276 -7.76 1.90 8.66
C LEU A 276 -8.25 0.47 8.62
N ASN A 277 -8.93 0.11 7.52
CA ASN A 277 -9.39 -1.24 7.24
C ASN A 277 -9.02 -1.62 5.81
N LEU A 278 -8.15 -2.61 5.66
CA LEU A 278 -7.79 -3.24 4.39
C LEU A 278 -8.44 -4.63 4.33
N VAL A 279 -9.16 -4.89 3.27
CA VAL A 279 -9.72 -6.21 2.97
C VAL A 279 -9.18 -6.67 1.61
N VAL A 280 -8.56 -7.83 1.59
CA VAL A 280 -8.19 -8.57 0.38
C VAL A 280 -9.23 -9.68 0.22
N ALA A 281 -9.94 -9.67 -0.90
CA ALA A 281 -10.91 -10.70 -1.26
C ALA A 281 -10.19 -11.98 -1.71
N ASP A 282 -10.94 -13.01 -2.06
CA ASP A 282 -10.41 -14.29 -2.54
C ASP A 282 -9.49 -14.07 -3.76
N THR A 283 -8.21 -14.06 -3.50
CA THR A 283 -7.13 -13.78 -4.45
C THR A 283 -6.36 -15.06 -4.70
N ARG A 284 -5.92 -15.31 -5.91
CA ARG A 284 -5.12 -16.50 -6.22
C ARG A 284 -3.75 -16.44 -5.57
N PHE A 285 -3.39 -17.50 -4.85
CA PHE A 285 -2.18 -17.56 -4.05
C PHE A 285 -1.68 -19.00 -3.93
N LEU A 286 -0.43 -19.25 -4.32
CA LEU A 286 0.26 -20.55 -4.18
C LEU A 286 -0.59 -21.77 -4.59
N GLY A 287 -1.25 -21.68 -5.74
CA GLY A 287 -2.11 -22.76 -6.27
C GLY A 287 -3.53 -22.81 -5.70
N GLY A 288 -3.83 -22.06 -4.66
CA GLY A 288 -5.14 -21.90 -4.03
C GLY A 288 -5.59 -20.44 -3.99
N THR A 289 -6.25 -20.05 -2.93
CA THR A 289 -6.74 -18.67 -2.70
C THR A 289 -6.35 -18.18 -1.32
N ILE A 290 -6.21 -16.86 -1.21
CA ILE A 290 -6.02 -16.13 0.05
C ILE A 290 -7.09 -15.04 0.18
N ALA A 291 -7.67 -14.92 1.36
CA ALA A 291 -8.46 -13.78 1.79
C ALA A 291 -7.82 -13.22 3.06
N ALA A 292 -7.71 -11.89 3.15
CA ALA A 292 -7.08 -11.25 4.30
C ALA A 292 -7.85 -10.01 4.73
N ARG A 293 -7.80 -9.71 6.01
CA ARG A 293 -8.28 -8.46 6.60
C ARG A 293 -7.24 -7.94 7.57
N LEU A 294 -6.97 -6.66 7.47
CA LEU A 294 -6.14 -5.92 8.40
C LEU A 294 -6.94 -4.70 8.85
N SER A 295 -7.19 -4.55 10.11
CA SER A 295 -7.87 -3.38 10.68
C SER A 295 -7.08 -2.89 11.90
N GLY A 296 -6.89 -1.58 11.99
CA GLY A 296 -6.13 -1.01 13.09
C GLY A 296 -6.39 0.47 13.27
N THR A 297 -5.91 1.03 14.36
CA THR A 297 -6.08 2.42 14.74
C THR A 297 -4.77 3.05 15.17
N GLY A 298 -4.72 4.38 15.08
CA GLY A 298 -3.53 5.16 15.38
C GLY A 298 -2.56 5.28 14.21
N GLU A 299 -1.58 6.16 14.34
CA GLU A 299 -0.54 6.36 13.33
C GLU A 299 0.31 5.10 13.18
N GLY A 300 0.23 4.45 11.99
CA GLY A 300 0.97 3.21 11.74
C GLY A 300 0.54 2.05 12.64
N PHE A 301 -0.72 2.04 13.10
CA PHE A 301 -1.26 1.06 14.04
C PHE A 301 -0.60 1.06 15.42
N ASP A 302 -0.14 2.21 15.89
CA ASP A 302 0.48 2.34 17.21
C ASP A 302 -0.47 2.02 18.39
N LYS A 303 -1.77 2.05 18.14
CA LYS A 303 -2.83 1.63 19.08
C LYS A 303 -3.24 0.16 18.90
N GLY A 304 -2.58 -0.55 18.00
CA GLY A 304 -2.83 -1.96 17.72
C GLY A 304 -3.58 -2.22 16.41
N ALA A 305 -3.52 -3.47 15.97
CA ALA A 305 -4.21 -3.96 14.78
C ALA A 305 -4.70 -5.39 14.95
N ASP A 306 -5.80 -5.71 14.28
CA ASP A 306 -6.31 -7.06 14.09
C ASP A 306 -5.99 -7.53 12.67
N VAL A 307 -5.43 -8.74 12.58
CA VAL A 307 -5.10 -9.42 11.32
C VAL A 307 -5.90 -10.71 11.25
N ALA A 308 -6.57 -10.95 10.14
CA ALA A 308 -7.18 -12.24 9.82
C ALA A 308 -6.75 -12.65 8.42
N VAL A 309 -6.24 -13.86 8.26
CA VAL A 309 -5.82 -14.44 6.98
C VAL A 309 -6.40 -15.83 6.87
N ASN A 310 -7.08 -16.10 5.76
CA ASN A 310 -7.58 -17.42 5.42
C ASN A 310 -7.02 -17.82 4.06
N MET A 311 -6.31 -18.94 4.03
CA MET A 311 -5.79 -19.54 2.81
C MET A 311 -6.50 -20.87 2.58
N THR A 312 -6.93 -21.12 1.35
CA THR A 312 -7.67 -22.33 0.99
C THR A 312 -6.97 -23.04 -0.16
N ARG A 313 -6.68 -24.33 0.02
CA ARG A 313 -6.03 -25.19 -0.97
C ARG A 313 -4.70 -24.64 -1.49
N VAL A 314 -3.88 -24.06 -0.60
CA VAL A 314 -2.55 -23.56 -0.95
C VAL A 314 -1.50 -24.67 -0.85
N ASP A 315 -0.44 -24.55 -1.64
CA ASP A 315 0.75 -25.38 -1.52
C ASP A 315 1.53 -25.02 -0.25
N LEU A 316 1.46 -25.91 0.74
CA LEU A 316 2.07 -25.70 2.06
C LEU A 316 3.61 -25.72 2.00
N GLY A 317 4.20 -26.49 1.08
CA GLY A 317 5.65 -26.53 0.89
C GLY A 317 6.18 -25.18 0.38
N SER A 318 5.54 -24.63 -0.63
CA SER A 318 5.85 -23.29 -1.14
C SER A 318 5.64 -22.20 -0.09
N LEU A 319 4.59 -22.31 0.74
CA LEU A 319 4.33 -21.38 1.83
C LEU A 319 5.47 -21.40 2.86
N MET A 320 5.87 -22.60 3.33
CA MET A 320 6.94 -22.77 4.32
C MET A 320 8.29 -22.26 3.82
N SER A 321 8.65 -22.60 2.56
CA SER A 321 9.92 -22.15 2.00
C SER A 321 10.01 -20.63 1.87
N ARG A 322 8.91 -19.95 1.54
CA ARG A 322 8.87 -18.47 1.47
C ARG A 322 8.94 -17.81 2.84
N LEU A 323 8.47 -18.48 3.88
CA LEU A 323 8.62 -18.02 5.26
C LEU A 323 10.02 -18.24 5.82
N SER A 324 10.95 -18.84 5.03
CA SER A 324 12.32 -19.16 5.45
C SER A 324 12.35 -20.04 6.71
N LEU A 325 11.41 -20.97 6.82
CA LEU A 325 11.36 -21.95 7.90
C LEU A 325 12.27 -23.14 7.57
N ASP A 326 13.51 -22.82 7.17
CA ASP A 326 14.52 -23.80 6.78
C ASP A 326 15.19 -24.39 8.03
N GLY A 327 15.60 -25.66 7.95
CA GLY A 327 16.37 -26.35 8.99
C GLY A 327 15.58 -27.33 9.86
N GLY A 328 14.26 -27.47 9.64
CA GLY A 328 13.40 -28.46 10.31
C GLY A 328 12.71 -29.41 9.32
N PRO A 329 11.80 -30.26 9.81
CA PRO A 329 10.94 -31.05 8.94
C PRO A 329 10.18 -30.18 7.95
N SER A 330 10.20 -30.51 6.66
CA SER A 330 9.47 -29.79 5.63
C SER A 330 8.13 -30.45 5.36
N LEU A 331 7.09 -29.64 5.17
CA LEU A 331 5.73 -30.11 4.89
C LEU A 331 5.45 -29.94 3.40
N LYS A 332 5.02 -31.03 2.75
CA LYS A 332 4.55 -31.03 1.37
C LYS A 332 3.10 -31.47 1.35
N GLY A 333 2.28 -30.79 0.58
CA GLY A 333 0.87 -31.07 0.45
C GLY A 333 0.07 -29.81 0.18
N THR A 334 -1.20 -29.99 -0.12
CA THR A 334 -2.17 -28.89 -0.30
C THR A 334 -3.03 -28.79 0.94
N GLY A 335 -3.18 -27.57 1.47
CA GLY A 335 -3.95 -27.39 2.70
C GLY A 335 -4.59 -26.03 2.84
N SER A 336 -5.31 -25.86 3.94
CA SER A 336 -5.92 -24.62 4.35
C SER A 336 -5.23 -24.10 5.60
N VAL A 337 -5.05 -22.78 5.67
CA VAL A 337 -4.40 -22.09 6.78
C VAL A 337 -5.29 -20.96 7.25
N GLY A 338 -5.64 -20.97 8.52
CA GLY A 338 -6.34 -19.87 9.19
C GLY A 338 -5.42 -19.20 10.17
N PHE A 339 -5.24 -17.90 10.06
CA PHE A 339 -4.43 -17.09 10.98
C PHE A 339 -5.23 -15.89 11.44
N ASN A 340 -5.38 -15.73 12.75
CA ASN A 340 -6.01 -14.57 13.37
C ASN A 340 -5.08 -14.08 14.49
N ALA A 341 -4.74 -12.81 14.46
CA ALA A 341 -3.84 -12.24 15.45
C ALA A 341 -4.22 -10.80 15.81
N LYS A 342 -3.95 -10.44 17.05
CA LYS A 342 -3.90 -9.06 17.52
C LYS A 342 -2.46 -8.64 17.66
N LEU A 343 -2.13 -7.54 17.02
CA LEU A 343 -0.83 -6.90 17.08
C LEU A 343 -0.87 -5.75 18.08
N VAL A 344 0.16 -5.61 18.90
CA VAL A 344 0.25 -4.55 19.90
C VAL A 344 1.48 -3.69 19.64
N GLY A 345 1.26 -2.43 19.29
CA GLY A 345 2.33 -1.45 19.13
C GLY A 345 2.94 -1.35 17.74
N THR A 346 3.94 -0.50 17.62
CA THR A 346 4.68 -0.22 16.39
C THR A 346 6.00 -0.98 16.33
N GLY A 347 6.34 -1.51 15.17
CA GLY A 347 7.59 -2.22 14.89
C GLY A 347 7.41 -3.74 14.85
N TRP A 348 8.06 -4.36 13.86
CA TRP A 348 7.91 -5.79 13.57
C TRP A 348 8.31 -6.68 14.75
N GLN A 349 9.43 -6.41 15.40
CA GLN A 349 9.90 -7.20 16.55
C GLN A 349 8.93 -7.14 17.75
N ARG A 350 8.46 -5.95 18.07
CA ARG A 350 7.46 -5.76 19.14
C ARG A 350 6.14 -6.45 18.81
N ASN A 351 5.74 -6.43 17.55
CA ASN A 351 4.52 -7.12 17.10
C ASN A 351 4.66 -8.64 17.23
N ILE A 352 5.81 -9.22 16.87
CA ILE A 352 6.03 -10.66 17.03
C ILE A 352 6.03 -11.06 18.52
N GLU A 353 6.72 -10.32 19.37
CA GLU A 353 6.79 -10.65 20.81
C GLU A 353 5.47 -10.40 21.54
N GLY A 354 4.75 -9.34 21.19
CA GLY A 354 3.47 -8.98 21.80
C GLY A 354 2.23 -9.53 21.10
N MET A 355 2.40 -10.29 20.04
CA MET A 355 1.30 -10.85 19.27
C MET A 355 0.51 -11.88 20.08
N SER A 356 -0.80 -11.81 20.03
CA SER A 356 -1.70 -12.85 20.51
C SER A 356 -2.66 -13.30 19.43
N GLY A 357 -2.95 -14.59 19.35
CA GLY A 357 -3.82 -15.09 18.31
C GLY A 357 -3.81 -16.60 18.15
N ARG A 358 -4.27 -17.05 16.97
CA ARG A 358 -4.40 -18.47 16.65
C ARG A 358 -4.00 -18.74 15.20
N LEU A 359 -3.27 -19.86 15.00
CA LEU A 359 -3.00 -20.46 13.70
C LEU A 359 -3.67 -21.83 13.64
N THR A 360 -4.32 -22.14 12.53
CA THR A 360 -4.82 -23.48 12.22
C THR A 360 -4.29 -23.90 10.85
N ILE A 361 -3.88 -25.15 10.72
CA ILE A 361 -3.46 -25.74 9.44
C ILE A 361 -4.17 -27.07 9.31
N ALA A 362 -4.86 -27.26 8.19
CA ALA A 362 -5.49 -28.51 7.83
C ALA A 362 -5.06 -28.93 6.42
N SER A 363 -4.70 -30.20 6.25
CA SER A 363 -4.27 -30.74 4.96
C SER A 363 -4.69 -32.18 4.82
N ASP A 364 -5.09 -32.55 3.60
CA ASP A 364 -5.40 -33.93 3.22
C ASP A 364 -4.33 -34.41 2.22
N ASN A 365 -3.69 -35.52 2.56
CA ASN A 365 -2.65 -36.18 1.77
C ASN A 365 -1.39 -35.30 1.51
N GLY A 366 -0.31 -35.71 2.08
CA GLY A 366 0.98 -35.07 1.91
C GLY A 366 2.11 -35.84 2.57
N VAL A 367 3.26 -35.18 2.65
CA VAL A 367 4.49 -35.78 3.20
C VAL A 367 5.17 -34.79 4.14
N ILE A 368 5.58 -35.26 5.30
CA ILE A 368 6.52 -34.56 6.18
C ILE A 368 7.90 -35.16 5.94
N SER A 369 8.83 -34.39 5.40
CA SER A 369 10.22 -34.80 5.15
C SER A 369 11.13 -34.30 6.26
N GLY A 370 12.33 -34.88 6.40
CA GLY A 370 13.29 -34.56 7.46
C GLY A 370 13.08 -35.31 8.77
N PHE A 371 12.24 -36.36 8.74
CA PHE A 371 11.91 -37.17 9.86
C PHE A 371 11.56 -38.60 9.38
N SER A 372 11.93 -39.63 10.15
CA SER A 372 11.58 -41.05 9.90
C SER A 372 10.93 -41.65 11.14
N ALA A 373 9.69 -42.09 11.00
CA ALA A 373 8.96 -42.80 12.07
C ALA A 373 9.64 -44.14 12.45
N ASN A 374 10.15 -44.87 11.45
CA ASN A 374 10.90 -46.10 11.70
C ASN A 374 12.22 -45.81 12.40
N GLY A 375 12.92 -44.76 11.99
CA GLY A 375 14.17 -44.33 12.63
C GLY A 375 13.92 -43.89 14.07
N LEU A 376 12.82 -43.18 14.34
CA LEU A 376 12.40 -42.78 15.69
C LEU A 376 12.19 -44.02 16.58
N ARG A 377 11.42 -45.03 16.12
CA ARG A 377 11.20 -46.27 16.90
C ARG A 377 12.50 -47.00 17.19
N ARG A 378 13.36 -47.14 16.20
CA ARG A 378 14.65 -47.84 16.35
C ARG A 378 15.57 -47.15 17.36
N LEU A 379 15.73 -45.83 17.24
CA LEU A 379 16.60 -45.09 18.13
C LEU A 379 16.02 -44.98 19.55
N ALA A 380 14.70 -44.89 19.69
CA ALA A 380 14.04 -44.87 20.98
C ALA A 380 14.18 -46.19 21.79
N ALA A 381 14.39 -47.32 21.11
CA ALA A 381 14.66 -48.58 21.78
C ALA A 381 16.08 -48.66 22.36
N ASP A 382 17.03 -47.97 21.75
CA ASP A 382 18.46 -48.13 22.06
C ASP A 382 19.11 -46.94 22.76
N ARG A 383 18.46 -45.74 22.72
CA ARG A 383 19.06 -44.48 23.18
C ARG A 383 18.13 -43.71 24.10
N ALA A 384 18.72 -43.14 25.15
CA ALA A 384 18.00 -42.26 26.08
C ALA A 384 17.67 -40.86 25.46
N TYR A 385 18.47 -40.42 24.49
CA TYR A 385 18.25 -39.17 23.73
C TYR A 385 18.99 -39.24 22.41
N PHE A 386 18.52 -38.50 21.40
CA PHE A 386 19.14 -38.39 20.08
C PHE A 386 18.59 -37.16 19.34
N GLN A 387 19.34 -36.67 18.35
CA GLN A 387 18.90 -35.56 17.50
C GLN A 387 17.77 -36.03 16.55
N LEU A 388 16.81 -35.15 16.25
CA LEU A 388 15.74 -35.42 15.29
C LEU A 388 16.32 -35.84 13.92
N SER A 389 17.37 -35.16 13.47
CA SER A 389 18.07 -35.47 12.22
C SER A 389 18.66 -36.91 12.15
N ALA A 390 18.97 -37.50 13.29
CA ALA A 390 19.47 -38.88 13.35
C ALA A 390 18.41 -39.95 13.05
N THR A 391 17.11 -39.58 13.04
CA THR A 391 16.03 -40.53 12.72
C THR A 391 16.07 -40.96 11.25
N GLY A 392 16.63 -40.16 10.37
CA GLY A 392 16.65 -40.37 8.92
C GLY A 392 15.65 -39.47 8.20
N ASN A 393 15.55 -39.63 6.89
CA ASN A 393 14.78 -38.74 6.02
C ASN A 393 13.80 -39.53 5.12
N ASP A 394 13.28 -40.68 5.59
CA ASP A 394 12.35 -41.50 4.80
C ASP A 394 11.03 -40.81 4.48
N GLY A 395 10.73 -39.74 5.24
CA GLY A 395 9.45 -39.04 5.17
C GLY A 395 8.34 -39.73 5.96
N PHE A 396 7.29 -38.99 6.23
CA PHE A 396 6.06 -39.48 6.85
C PHE A 396 4.89 -39.11 5.96
N ASP A 397 4.36 -40.09 5.23
CA ASP A 397 3.16 -39.90 4.41
C ASP A 397 1.92 -39.79 5.31
N TYR A 398 1.16 -38.70 5.18
CA TYR A 398 -0.06 -38.51 5.93
C TYR A 398 -1.29 -38.43 5.01
N ARG A 399 -2.41 -38.91 5.52
CA ARG A 399 -3.77 -38.74 4.94
C ARG A 399 -4.45 -37.51 5.47
N THR A 400 -4.18 -37.18 6.74
CA THR A 400 -4.79 -36.02 7.41
C THR A 400 -3.77 -35.37 8.32
N LEU A 401 -3.69 -34.07 8.25
CA LEU A 401 -2.93 -33.22 9.14
C LEU A 401 -3.84 -32.12 9.68
N ASP A 402 -3.86 -31.97 11.00
CA ASP A 402 -4.65 -30.98 11.71
C ASP A 402 -3.79 -30.38 12.83
N ILE A 403 -3.46 -29.09 12.70
CA ILE A 403 -2.63 -28.34 13.63
C ILE A 403 -3.42 -27.13 14.12
N ALA A 404 -3.43 -26.93 15.44
CA ALA A 404 -3.96 -25.75 16.10
C ALA A 404 -2.92 -25.22 17.08
N VAL A 405 -2.58 -23.94 16.94
CA VAL A 405 -1.59 -23.24 17.73
C VAL A 405 -2.14 -21.91 18.21
N SER A 406 -2.01 -21.59 19.47
CA SER A 406 -2.27 -20.27 20.01
C SER A 406 -0.96 -19.55 20.30
N PHE A 407 -0.96 -18.20 20.18
CA PHE A 407 0.20 -17.36 20.41
C PHE A 407 -0.07 -16.37 21.52
N SER A 408 0.91 -16.17 22.38
CA SER A 408 0.86 -15.16 23.41
C SER A 408 2.27 -14.88 23.92
N GLU A 409 2.63 -13.63 24.10
CA GLU A 409 3.84 -13.18 24.80
C GLU A 409 5.15 -13.85 24.34
N GLY A 410 5.35 -13.94 23.01
CA GLY A 410 6.56 -14.53 22.43
C GLY A 410 6.63 -16.07 22.51
N SER A 411 5.53 -16.73 22.85
CA SER A 411 5.39 -18.18 22.91
C SER A 411 4.21 -18.66 22.09
N ALA A 412 4.36 -19.81 21.48
CA ALA A 412 3.29 -20.52 20.78
C ALA A 412 2.97 -21.81 21.55
N GLU A 413 1.71 -22.03 21.88
CA GLU A 413 1.21 -23.28 22.44
C GLU A 413 0.63 -24.13 21.32
N VAL A 414 1.24 -25.26 21.05
CA VAL A 414 0.70 -26.30 20.17
C VAL A 414 -0.39 -27.03 20.94
N GLU A 415 -1.62 -26.57 20.80
CA GLU A 415 -2.80 -27.19 21.45
C GLU A 415 -3.04 -28.60 20.91
N ARG A 416 -2.83 -28.76 19.62
CA ARG A 416 -2.96 -30.02 18.90
C ARG A 416 -2.15 -29.97 17.61
N ALA A 417 -1.41 -31.05 17.35
CA ALA A 417 -0.88 -31.36 16.04
C ALA A 417 -1.11 -32.86 15.83
N ALA A 418 -2.16 -33.22 15.12
CA ALA A 418 -2.54 -34.59 14.81
C ALA A 418 -2.20 -34.90 13.35
N ILE A 419 -1.33 -35.85 13.12
CA ILE A 419 -0.85 -36.28 11.81
C ILE A 419 -1.18 -37.75 11.67
N ILE A 420 -2.09 -38.08 10.76
CA ILE A 420 -2.60 -39.44 10.56
C ILE A 420 -2.13 -39.96 9.21
N GLY A 421 -1.24 -40.94 9.25
CA GLY A 421 -0.79 -41.69 8.08
C GLY A 421 -1.63 -42.93 7.82
N GLU A 422 -1.18 -43.81 6.94
CA GLU A 422 -1.84 -45.09 6.66
C GLU A 422 -1.72 -46.09 7.81
N ARG A 423 -0.54 -46.15 8.42
CA ARG A 423 -0.20 -47.14 9.45
C ARG A 423 0.09 -46.51 10.80
N GLU A 424 0.34 -45.24 10.83
CA GLU A 424 0.85 -44.55 12.01
C GLU A 424 0.13 -43.22 12.24
N LYS A 425 0.01 -42.86 13.50
CA LYS A 425 -0.50 -41.57 13.95
C LYS A 425 0.56 -40.91 14.83
N LEU A 426 0.87 -39.67 14.52
CA LEU A 426 1.74 -38.80 15.33
C LEU A 426 0.91 -37.67 15.93
N ASP A 427 0.88 -37.60 17.25
CA ASP A 427 0.29 -36.50 18.00
C ASP A 427 1.41 -35.69 18.66
N LEU A 428 1.36 -34.35 18.54
CA LEU A 428 2.27 -33.43 19.20
C LEU A 428 1.49 -32.36 19.95
N SER A 429 2.00 -31.97 21.12
CA SER A 429 1.49 -30.83 21.89
C SER A 429 2.59 -30.23 22.74
N GLY A 430 2.44 -28.99 23.21
CA GLY A 430 3.41 -28.33 24.06
C GLY A 430 3.68 -26.88 23.67
N ILE A 431 4.84 -26.37 24.04
CA ILE A 431 5.17 -24.95 23.92
C ILE A 431 6.38 -24.74 23.04
N VAL A 432 6.30 -23.72 22.18
CA VAL A 432 7.38 -23.23 21.30
C VAL A 432 7.65 -21.77 21.66
N PRO A 433 8.59 -21.48 22.57
CA PRO A 433 9.04 -20.13 22.85
C PRO A 433 9.79 -19.56 21.65
N TYR A 434 9.05 -19.01 20.66
CA TYR A 434 9.63 -18.58 19.40
C TYR A 434 10.57 -17.37 19.57
N SER A 435 10.33 -16.54 20.59
CA SER A 435 11.26 -15.45 20.98
C SER A 435 12.64 -15.96 21.40
N ARG A 436 12.75 -17.21 21.86
CA ARG A 436 13.99 -17.88 22.25
C ARG A 436 14.47 -18.96 21.28
N GLN A 437 13.75 -19.16 20.19
CA GLN A 437 14.05 -20.18 19.17
C GLN A 437 14.18 -21.60 19.78
N ALA A 438 13.31 -21.93 20.73
CA ALA A 438 13.36 -23.18 21.47
C ALA A 438 12.08 -24.01 21.30
N LEU A 439 12.18 -25.30 21.57
CA LEU A 439 11.09 -26.29 21.56
C LEU A 439 10.94 -26.95 22.89
N ALA A 440 9.70 -27.20 23.30
CA ALA A 440 9.34 -28.03 24.45
C ALA A 440 8.01 -28.77 24.13
N LEU A 441 8.09 -29.81 23.31
CA LEU A 441 6.93 -30.55 22.81
C LEU A 441 6.93 -31.96 23.38
N THR A 442 5.75 -32.49 23.63
CA THR A 442 5.49 -33.90 23.90
C THR A 442 4.89 -34.52 22.66
N GLY A 443 5.41 -35.69 22.27
CA GLY A 443 4.93 -36.45 21.12
C GLY A 443 4.50 -37.87 21.50
N ALA A 444 3.54 -38.41 20.74
CA ALA A 444 3.13 -39.80 20.81
C ALA A 444 2.99 -40.38 19.41
N LEU A 445 3.76 -41.41 19.10
CA LEU A 445 3.68 -42.16 17.86
C LEU A 445 2.98 -43.49 18.13
N SER A 446 1.77 -43.63 17.58
CA SER A 446 0.94 -44.84 17.70
C SER A 446 0.73 -45.50 16.35
N VAL A 447 0.32 -46.79 16.34
CA VAL A 447 -0.13 -47.46 15.12
C VAL A 447 -1.56 -47.02 14.82
N ALA A 448 -1.84 -46.61 13.60
CA ALA A 448 -3.20 -46.33 13.16
C ALA A 448 -3.94 -47.64 13.01
N SER A 449 -4.71 -48.06 14.05
CA SER A 449 -5.37 -49.37 14.10
C SER A 449 -6.81 -49.29 13.67
N ASN A 450 -7.23 -50.16 12.74
CA ASN A 450 -8.58 -50.65 12.63
C ASN A 450 -8.82 -51.72 13.73
N GLY A 451 -9.05 -51.24 14.95
CA GLY A 451 -9.78 -51.97 15.98
C GLY A 451 -9.23 -53.34 16.43
N ASP A 452 -8.00 -53.55 16.71
CA ASP A 452 -7.50 -54.57 17.66
C ASP A 452 -5.97 -54.56 17.68
N GLN A 453 -5.32 -53.72 18.48
CA GLN A 453 -3.94 -53.95 18.88
C GLN A 453 -3.49 -53.08 20.05
N THR A 454 -3.06 -53.73 21.06
CA THR A 454 -2.49 -53.34 22.34
C THR A 454 -1.01 -52.91 22.26
N GLN A 455 -0.57 -52.26 21.22
CA GLN A 455 0.78 -51.65 21.27
C GLN A 455 0.67 -50.27 21.90
N SER A 456 1.30 -50.11 23.07
CA SER A 456 1.41 -48.81 23.74
C SER A 456 2.07 -47.78 22.80
N PRO A 457 1.58 -46.57 22.70
CA PRO A 457 2.19 -45.53 21.90
C PRO A 457 3.64 -45.26 22.39
N LEU A 458 4.54 -45.01 21.45
CA LEU A 458 5.85 -44.50 21.77
C LEU A 458 5.73 -43.02 22.16
N SER A 459 5.83 -42.73 23.45
CA SER A 459 5.83 -41.38 23.95
C SER A 459 7.25 -40.82 23.99
N PHE A 460 7.40 -39.55 23.66
CA PHE A 460 8.69 -38.87 23.66
C PHE A 460 8.55 -37.37 23.92
N PHE A 461 9.64 -36.75 24.33
CA PHE A 461 9.78 -35.31 24.47
C PHE A 461 10.71 -34.79 23.34
N ILE A 462 10.39 -33.64 22.78
CA ILE A 462 11.23 -32.90 21.83
C ILE A 462 11.61 -31.60 22.50
N GLY A 463 12.90 -31.37 22.66
CA GLY A 463 13.41 -30.16 23.32
C GLY A 463 14.64 -29.58 22.66
N GLY A 464 15.08 -28.43 23.13
CA GLY A 464 16.29 -27.77 22.64
C GLY A 464 16.03 -26.67 21.63
N ALA A 465 17.05 -26.30 20.86
CA ALA A 465 16.93 -25.31 19.81
C ALA A 465 16.10 -25.86 18.62
N TRP A 466 15.24 -25.03 18.01
CA TRP A 466 14.43 -25.51 16.90
C TRP A 466 15.24 -25.85 15.63
N SER A 467 16.48 -25.34 15.49
CA SER A 467 17.40 -25.69 14.42
C SER A 467 18.05 -27.07 14.60
N ASP A 468 18.09 -27.59 15.82
CA ASP A 468 18.70 -28.90 16.16
C ASP A 468 17.95 -29.54 17.33
N PRO A 469 16.70 -30.01 17.10
CA PRO A 469 15.87 -30.58 18.17
C PRO A 469 16.40 -31.92 18.65
N VAL A 470 16.32 -32.13 19.96
CA VAL A 470 16.68 -33.40 20.64
C VAL A 470 15.44 -34.13 21.08
N ILE A 471 15.35 -35.40 20.77
CA ILE A 471 14.29 -36.32 21.20
C ILE A 471 14.74 -37.14 22.40
N SER A 472 13.89 -37.23 23.41
CA SER A 472 14.04 -38.08 24.57
C SER A 472 12.84 -39.00 24.71
N PRO A 473 12.98 -40.33 24.46
CA PRO A 473 11.90 -41.28 24.69
C PRO A 473 11.43 -41.29 26.16
N ILE A 474 10.14 -41.35 26.36
CA ILE A 474 9.53 -41.46 27.70
C ILE A 474 9.17 -42.94 27.93
N PRO A 475 9.81 -43.61 28.89
CA PRO A 475 9.48 -45.00 29.20
C PRO A 475 8.02 -45.16 29.56
N ALA A 476 7.37 -46.22 29.03
CA ALA A 476 6.05 -46.60 29.50
C ALA A 476 6.14 -46.91 30.98
N ARG A 477 5.32 -46.24 31.84
CA ARG A 477 5.23 -46.63 33.24
C ARG A 477 4.79 -48.07 33.33
N SER A 478 5.68 -48.94 33.77
CA SER A 478 5.29 -50.27 34.21
C SER A 478 4.20 -50.12 35.28
N ALA A 479 3.01 -50.68 35.07
CA ALA A 479 2.02 -50.75 36.10
C ALA A 479 2.68 -51.34 37.36
N PRO A 480 2.52 -50.73 38.54
CA PRO A 480 3.02 -51.32 39.75
C PRO A 480 2.41 -52.73 39.85
N GLY A 481 3.28 -53.74 39.89
CA GLY A 481 2.89 -55.17 39.88
C GLY A 481 1.85 -55.45 40.96
N GLN A 482 0.86 -56.23 40.56
CA GLN A 482 -0.02 -56.92 41.45
C GLN A 482 0.74 -57.93 42.27
#